data_b7051d52adc5ff2e34247aedc4cc0adf
#
_entry.id   b7051d52adc5ff2e34247aedc4cc0adf
#
_cell.length_a   1.000
_cell.length_b   1.000
_cell.length_c   1.000
_cell.angle_alpha   90.00
_cell.angle_beta   90.00
_cell.angle_gamma   90.00
#
_symmetry.space_group_name_H-M   'P 1'
#
loop_
_entity.id
_entity.type
_entity.pdbx_description
1 polymer ?
#
loop_
_entity_poly.entity_id
_entity_poly.type
_entity_poly.pdbx_seq_one_letter_code
_entity_poly.pdbx_strand_id
1 'polypeptide(L)'
;MIKQYPLYLMRNPLTWIVVWFSFGMDPIINETHADTIKFNRDIRPILADNCWSCHGPDKGNRKAKLRLDISDHSKGGVIVPGKVSESEMIHRILSSDPDEVMPPIDHRKKLTQKEKETLSQWIKEGAEWEDHWAWIKPTRKNNLESKNAIDTILKGKLLKRKLKFSEAAPRHVLVRRLSFDLRGLPPSIQEVNDFKDGNLEEAIKEMTEKFLSSKAFGERMAVNWLDLVRYADTNGYHADIQWKVSPYRDYVINAFNDNKPFDQFTIEQIAGDLLPESSIEQKVAAGYNRLNMKSTEFGIQDAEYLAKYAADRVRTTATTWLGVTVGCAECHDHKFDPISQKDYYQLSGFFNNIRELGMTGDDGNYGPLLYLPNDDQKENLNELNEIVNSTKFKIDLTKKELSDLYKYVNDLPSKNQIDKNLIGYYPFDKIDPVKTKKNSQYIISEKSSLKPDYFILDENRNVKAK
;
A
#
# COMPACT_ATOMS: atom_id res chain seq x y z
N MET A 1 10.73 59.20 15.69
CA MET A 1 11.68 60.18 15.17
C MET A 1 11.93 59.82 13.69
N ILE A 2 11.28 60.57 12.84
CA ILE A 2 11.34 60.46 11.39
C ILE A 2 12.47 61.36 10.93
N LYS A 3 13.47 60.81 10.23
CA LYS A 3 14.48 61.66 9.55
C LYS A 3 14.15 61.65 8.06
N GLN A 4 13.70 62.82 7.59
CA GLN A 4 13.63 63.25 6.20
C GLN A 4 15.03 63.51 5.65
N TYR A 5 15.30 63.13 4.43
CA TYR A 5 16.42 63.61 3.62
C TYR A 5 15.89 64.39 2.41
N PRO A 6 16.53 65.52 2.04
CA PRO A 6 15.98 66.46 1.08
C PRO A 6 16.35 66.16 -0.39
N LEU A 7 15.41 66.54 -1.24
CA LEU A 7 15.55 66.63 -2.68
C LEU A 7 16.60 67.69 -3.04
N TYR A 8 17.59 67.32 -3.89
CA TYR A 8 18.37 68.30 -4.65
C TYR A 8 17.93 68.32 -6.11
N LEU A 9 17.28 69.40 -6.51
CA LEU A 9 17.06 69.82 -7.88
C LEU A 9 18.36 70.48 -8.43
N MET A 10 18.89 69.95 -9.53
CA MET A 10 19.76 70.72 -10.40
C MET A 10 19.18 70.83 -11.79
N ARG A 11 18.85 72.06 -12.17
CA ARG A 11 18.54 72.56 -13.50
C ARG A 11 19.85 72.77 -14.26
N ASN A 12 19.94 72.30 -15.51
CA ASN A 12 20.43 73.14 -16.60
C ASN A 12 20.14 72.51 -17.98
N PRO A 13 19.95 73.33 -19.01
CA PRO A 13 19.26 73.00 -20.23
C PRO A 13 20.18 72.86 -21.45
N LEU A 14 19.58 72.35 -22.53
CA LEU A 14 19.98 72.45 -23.95
C LEU A 14 21.16 71.61 -24.44
N THR A 15 20.87 70.55 -25.16
CA THR A 15 21.18 70.58 -26.63
C THR A 15 20.46 69.38 -27.31
N TRP A 16 19.65 69.69 -28.31
CA TRP A 16 19.01 68.74 -29.21
C TRP A 16 20.03 68.25 -30.22
N ILE A 17 20.31 66.92 -30.20
CA ILE A 17 20.89 66.22 -31.38
C ILE A 17 19.92 65.06 -31.68
N VAL A 18 19.12 65.26 -32.73
CA VAL A 18 18.31 64.25 -33.34
C VAL A 18 19.23 63.41 -34.24
N VAL A 19 19.62 62.24 -33.76
CA VAL A 19 20.22 61.20 -34.61
C VAL A 19 19.15 60.20 -34.94
N TRP A 20 18.63 60.24 -36.16
CA TRP A 20 17.80 59.17 -36.72
C TRP A 20 18.69 57.94 -36.94
N PHE A 21 18.64 56.96 -36.03
CA PHE A 21 19.04 55.62 -36.34
C PHE A 21 17.77 54.83 -36.70
N SER A 22 17.63 54.58 -37.99
CA SER A 22 16.70 53.59 -38.55
C SER A 22 17.24 52.21 -38.19
N PHE A 23 16.92 51.74 -36.98
CA PHE A 23 16.99 50.32 -36.70
C PHE A 23 15.70 49.71 -37.24
N GLY A 24 15.82 48.89 -38.26
CA GLY A 24 14.77 47.97 -38.67
C GLY A 24 14.37 47.12 -37.43
N MET A 25 13.23 47.43 -36.87
CA MET A 25 12.52 46.50 -36.01
C MET A 25 11.99 45.42 -36.94
N ASP A 26 12.74 44.33 -37.12
CA ASP A 26 12.09 43.06 -37.41
C ASP A 26 11.03 42.81 -36.34
N PRO A 27 9.77 42.60 -36.72
CA PRO A 27 8.80 42.19 -35.74
C PRO A 27 9.29 40.81 -35.21
N ILE A 28 9.80 40.76 -33.98
CA ILE A 28 9.89 39.51 -33.24
C ILE A 28 8.44 39.02 -33.15
N ILE A 29 8.06 38.23 -34.13
CA ILE A 29 6.90 37.37 -34.05
C ILE A 29 7.23 36.44 -32.90
N ASN A 30 6.80 36.81 -31.73
CA ASN A 30 6.61 35.86 -30.64
C ASN A 30 5.55 34.88 -31.16
N GLU A 31 6.02 33.87 -31.93
CA GLU A 31 5.23 32.66 -32.04
C GLU A 31 5.06 32.12 -30.59
N THR A 32 4.00 32.56 -29.96
CA THR A 32 3.42 31.81 -28.89
C THR A 32 3.03 30.47 -29.53
N HIS A 33 3.93 29.49 -29.46
CA HIS A 33 3.56 28.11 -29.66
C HIS A 33 2.39 27.88 -28.74
N ALA A 34 1.19 27.94 -29.28
CA ALA A 34 0.01 27.50 -28.58
C ALA A 34 0.31 26.05 -28.20
N ASP A 35 0.48 25.82 -26.91
CA ASP A 35 0.84 24.51 -26.38
C ASP A 35 -0.24 23.54 -26.91
N THR A 36 0.15 22.58 -27.75
CA THR A 36 -0.77 21.61 -28.38
C THR A 36 -1.66 21.01 -27.31
N ILE A 37 -2.95 20.90 -27.57
CA ILE A 37 -3.90 20.35 -26.63
C ILE A 37 -3.58 18.87 -26.37
N LYS A 38 -3.41 18.52 -25.10
CA LYS A 38 -3.15 17.16 -24.65
C LYS A 38 -4.38 16.56 -23.99
N PHE A 39 -4.77 15.35 -24.42
CA PHE A 39 -6.00 14.72 -23.93
C PHE A 39 -6.02 14.58 -22.40
N ASN A 40 -4.99 14.03 -21.79
CA ASN A 40 -4.95 13.83 -20.35
C ASN A 40 -4.89 15.15 -19.54
N ARG A 41 -4.25 16.19 -20.07
CA ARG A 41 -4.11 17.49 -19.40
C ARG A 41 -5.32 18.37 -19.53
N ASP A 42 -5.88 18.45 -20.73
CA ASP A 42 -6.83 19.51 -21.12
C ASP A 42 -8.24 18.98 -21.37
N ILE A 43 -8.40 17.76 -21.89
CA ILE A 43 -9.66 17.19 -22.33
C ILE A 43 -10.28 16.23 -21.32
N ARG A 44 -9.47 15.27 -20.82
CA ARG A 44 -9.95 14.29 -19.85
C ARG A 44 -10.64 14.92 -18.62
N PRO A 45 -10.12 15.98 -17.99
CA PRO A 45 -10.83 16.63 -16.87
C PRO A 45 -12.20 17.20 -17.26
N ILE A 46 -12.31 17.80 -18.46
CA ILE A 46 -13.57 18.36 -18.94
C ILE A 46 -14.61 17.25 -19.14
N LEU A 47 -14.22 16.15 -19.83
CA LEU A 47 -15.11 15.02 -20.10
C LEU A 47 -15.50 14.30 -18.81
N ALA A 48 -14.56 14.09 -17.91
CA ALA A 48 -14.78 13.41 -16.63
C ALA A 48 -15.79 14.16 -15.76
N ASP A 49 -15.65 15.48 -15.69
CA ASP A 49 -16.50 16.32 -14.84
C ASP A 49 -17.91 16.53 -15.39
N ASN A 50 -18.05 16.62 -16.71
CA ASN A 50 -19.28 17.05 -17.34
C ASN A 50 -20.02 15.94 -18.11
N CYS A 51 -19.33 14.87 -18.57
CA CYS A 51 -19.91 13.90 -19.50
C CYS A 51 -19.95 12.46 -18.95
N TRP A 52 -18.91 12.01 -18.22
CA TRP A 52 -18.76 10.59 -17.86
C TRP A 52 -19.79 10.08 -16.87
N SER A 53 -20.46 10.94 -16.12
CA SER A 53 -21.57 10.51 -15.26
C SER A 53 -22.70 9.80 -16.03
N CYS A 54 -22.91 10.22 -17.31
CA CYS A 54 -23.92 9.68 -18.21
C CYS A 54 -23.31 8.98 -19.44
N HIS A 55 -22.07 9.27 -19.82
CA HIS A 55 -21.41 8.73 -21.01
C HIS A 55 -20.04 8.15 -20.67
N GLY A 56 -19.93 7.49 -19.53
CA GLY A 56 -18.70 6.90 -19.01
C GLY A 56 -18.76 5.37 -18.85
N PRO A 57 -17.85 4.81 -18.05
CA PRO A 57 -17.71 3.37 -17.88
C PRO A 57 -18.91 2.71 -17.18
N ASP A 58 -19.59 3.42 -16.28
CA ASP A 58 -20.68 2.86 -15.48
C ASP A 58 -21.90 2.51 -16.35
N LYS A 59 -22.15 1.22 -16.54
CA LYS A 59 -23.26 0.70 -17.34
C LYS A 59 -24.63 1.04 -16.76
N GLY A 60 -24.75 1.16 -15.45
CA GLY A 60 -26.00 1.44 -14.75
C GLY A 60 -26.53 2.84 -15.05
N ASN A 61 -25.64 3.80 -15.18
CA ASN A 61 -25.97 5.21 -15.42
C ASN A 61 -25.82 5.65 -16.87
N ARG A 62 -25.27 4.77 -17.74
CA ARG A 62 -24.94 5.11 -19.13
C ARG A 62 -26.19 5.42 -19.97
N LYS A 63 -26.20 6.60 -20.59
CA LYS A 63 -27.22 7.04 -21.51
C LYS A 63 -26.78 6.84 -22.97
N ALA A 64 -27.76 6.61 -23.85
CA ALA A 64 -27.57 6.45 -25.30
C ALA A 64 -26.53 5.38 -25.71
N LYS A 65 -26.12 4.49 -24.79
CA LYS A 65 -25.00 3.52 -25.00
C LYS A 65 -23.68 4.19 -25.39
N LEU A 66 -23.57 5.52 -25.26
CA LEU A 66 -22.39 6.29 -25.64
C LEU A 66 -21.31 6.23 -24.55
N ARG A 67 -20.04 6.09 -24.98
CA ARG A 67 -18.85 6.15 -24.15
C ARG A 67 -17.92 7.25 -24.64
N LEU A 68 -17.67 8.23 -23.79
CA LEU A 68 -16.73 9.32 -24.00
C LEU A 68 -15.45 9.19 -23.17
N ASP A 69 -15.25 8.05 -22.56
CA ASP A 69 -14.06 7.70 -21.80
C ASP A 69 -13.08 6.82 -22.60
N ILE A 70 -13.51 6.28 -23.75
CA ILE A 70 -12.69 5.47 -24.66
C ILE A 70 -12.83 5.94 -26.11
N SER A 71 -11.73 5.89 -26.87
CA SER A 71 -11.70 6.41 -28.23
C SER A 71 -12.63 5.69 -29.21
N ASP A 72 -12.77 4.36 -29.09
CA ASP A 72 -13.48 3.54 -30.09
C ASP A 72 -14.99 3.76 -30.13
N HIS A 73 -15.58 4.14 -28.99
CA HIS A 73 -17.02 4.37 -28.89
C HIS A 73 -17.45 5.83 -29.09
N SER A 74 -16.50 6.75 -29.14
CA SER A 74 -16.75 8.16 -29.41
C SER A 74 -16.64 8.51 -30.90
N LYS A 75 -16.02 7.64 -31.70
CA LYS A 75 -15.90 7.77 -33.15
C LYS A 75 -17.18 7.26 -33.83
N GLY A 76 -17.62 7.91 -34.90
CA GLY A 76 -18.83 7.53 -35.64
C GLY A 76 -19.90 8.61 -35.60
N GLY A 77 -19.49 9.88 -35.81
CA GLY A 77 -20.38 11.03 -35.86
C GLY A 77 -20.46 11.85 -34.57
N VAL A 78 -20.16 11.23 -33.40
CA VAL A 78 -20.14 11.98 -32.13
C VAL A 78 -18.89 12.88 -32.08
N ILE A 79 -17.71 12.32 -32.38
CA ILE A 79 -16.46 13.06 -32.57
C ILE A 79 -15.89 12.67 -33.91
N VAL A 80 -15.80 13.63 -34.82
CA VAL A 80 -15.20 13.46 -36.15
C VAL A 80 -13.84 14.19 -36.15
N PRO A 81 -12.72 13.47 -36.08
CA PRO A 81 -11.39 14.09 -36.03
C PRO A 81 -11.16 15.09 -37.17
N GLY A 82 -10.69 16.28 -36.82
CA GLY A 82 -10.43 17.38 -37.77
C GLY A 82 -11.67 18.13 -38.26
N LYS A 83 -12.89 17.67 -37.95
CA LYS A 83 -14.12 18.21 -38.49
C LYS A 83 -15.10 18.65 -37.40
N VAL A 84 -14.88 19.85 -36.91
CA VAL A 84 -15.67 20.44 -35.81
C VAL A 84 -17.19 20.51 -36.17
N SER A 85 -17.55 20.96 -37.39
CA SER A 85 -18.91 21.10 -37.85
C SER A 85 -19.64 19.77 -38.12
N GLU A 86 -18.93 18.66 -38.26
CA GLU A 86 -19.51 17.33 -38.44
C GLU A 86 -19.64 16.55 -37.13
N SER A 87 -19.12 17.11 -36.02
CA SER A 87 -19.08 16.45 -34.73
C SER A 87 -20.33 16.75 -33.90
N GLU A 88 -21.16 15.73 -33.65
CA GLU A 88 -22.40 15.86 -32.87
C GLU A 88 -22.15 16.39 -31.47
N MET A 89 -21.05 16.06 -30.84
CA MET A 89 -20.63 16.61 -29.54
C MET A 89 -20.63 18.14 -29.56
N ILE A 90 -20.08 18.76 -30.61
CA ILE A 90 -19.99 20.22 -30.72
C ILE A 90 -21.38 20.83 -30.92
N HIS A 91 -22.20 20.21 -31.76
CA HIS A 91 -23.60 20.66 -31.94
C HIS A 91 -24.34 20.66 -30.60
N ARG A 92 -24.24 19.58 -29.85
CA ARG A 92 -24.88 19.43 -28.53
C ARG A 92 -24.40 20.40 -27.47
N ILE A 93 -23.07 20.61 -27.35
CA ILE A 93 -22.55 21.52 -26.33
C ILE A 93 -22.77 23.01 -26.68
N LEU A 94 -23.04 23.33 -27.93
CA LEU A 94 -23.32 24.69 -28.40
C LEU A 94 -24.82 24.95 -28.58
N SER A 95 -25.68 23.93 -28.54
CA SER A 95 -27.11 24.10 -28.71
C SER A 95 -27.68 25.00 -27.62
N SER A 96 -28.67 25.82 -28.02
CA SER A 96 -29.51 26.59 -27.11
C SER A 96 -30.87 25.92 -26.83
N ASP A 97 -31.15 24.81 -27.53
CA ASP A 97 -32.36 24.02 -27.32
C ASP A 97 -32.25 23.22 -26.03
N PRO A 98 -33.20 23.39 -25.10
CA PRO A 98 -33.21 22.65 -23.83
C PRO A 98 -33.22 21.14 -23.98
N ASP A 99 -33.79 20.60 -25.04
CA ASP A 99 -33.90 19.15 -25.28
C ASP A 99 -32.67 18.56 -25.97
N GLU A 100 -31.83 19.41 -26.53
CA GLU A 100 -30.63 19.00 -27.25
C GLU A 100 -29.31 19.29 -26.51
N VAL A 101 -29.28 20.34 -25.69
CA VAL A 101 -28.07 20.83 -25.07
C VAL A 101 -27.41 19.79 -24.15
N MET A 102 -26.12 19.65 -24.26
CA MET A 102 -25.32 18.79 -23.36
C MET A 102 -24.21 19.58 -22.63
N PRO A 103 -24.02 19.38 -21.35
CA PRO A 103 -24.86 18.60 -20.41
C PRO A 103 -26.30 19.18 -20.32
N PRO A 104 -27.30 18.34 -19.95
CA PRO A 104 -28.69 18.80 -19.75
C PRO A 104 -28.79 20.00 -18.81
N ILE A 105 -29.86 20.80 -18.95
CA ILE A 105 -30.04 22.06 -18.17
C ILE A 105 -30.02 21.80 -16.65
N ASP A 106 -30.57 20.69 -16.21
CA ASP A 106 -30.64 20.26 -14.81
C ASP A 106 -29.31 19.65 -14.29
N HIS A 107 -28.33 19.46 -15.17
CA HIS A 107 -27.04 18.93 -14.74
C HIS A 107 -26.33 19.90 -13.81
N ARG A 108 -25.72 19.34 -12.72
CA ARG A 108 -25.08 20.11 -11.65
C ARG A 108 -23.95 21.05 -12.13
N LYS A 109 -23.21 20.65 -13.16
CA LYS A 109 -22.11 21.42 -13.75
C LYS A 109 -22.48 21.81 -15.19
N LYS A 110 -22.07 23.00 -15.61
CA LYS A 110 -22.22 23.50 -16.97
C LYS A 110 -20.85 23.78 -17.55
N LEU A 111 -20.68 23.49 -18.83
CA LEU A 111 -19.44 23.82 -19.54
C LEU A 111 -19.28 25.34 -19.62
N THR A 112 -18.08 25.79 -19.25
CA THR A 112 -17.66 27.19 -19.47
C THR A 112 -17.37 27.41 -20.96
N GLN A 113 -17.40 28.67 -21.40
CA GLN A 113 -17.05 29.01 -22.77
C GLN A 113 -15.63 28.52 -23.14
N LYS A 114 -14.67 28.64 -22.23
CA LYS A 114 -13.29 28.15 -22.44
C LYS A 114 -13.24 26.64 -22.62
N GLU A 115 -14.03 25.87 -21.88
CA GLU A 115 -14.06 24.40 -22.04
C GLU A 115 -14.66 24.00 -23.39
N LYS A 116 -15.72 24.71 -23.84
CA LYS A 116 -16.30 24.50 -25.18
C LYS A 116 -15.30 24.78 -26.28
N GLU A 117 -14.55 25.87 -26.17
CA GLU A 117 -13.47 26.24 -27.09
C GLU A 117 -12.33 25.21 -27.10
N THR A 118 -11.96 24.73 -25.90
CA THR A 118 -10.91 23.70 -25.76
C THR A 118 -11.31 22.38 -26.44
N LEU A 119 -12.56 21.93 -26.24
CA LEU A 119 -13.10 20.74 -26.90
C LEU A 119 -13.15 20.91 -28.42
N SER A 120 -13.61 22.07 -28.89
CA SER A 120 -13.65 22.39 -30.32
C SER A 120 -12.26 22.40 -30.97
N GLN A 121 -11.30 23.02 -30.30
CA GLN A 121 -9.92 23.06 -30.76
C GLN A 121 -9.25 21.67 -30.77
N TRP A 122 -9.50 20.86 -29.74
CA TRP A 122 -9.03 19.48 -29.71
C TRP A 122 -9.54 18.65 -30.89
N ILE A 123 -10.84 18.76 -31.21
CA ILE A 123 -11.42 18.07 -32.39
C ILE A 123 -10.77 18.59 -33.67
N LYS A 124 -10.58 19.91 -33.80
CA LYS A 124 -9.91 20.55 -34.95
C LYS A 124 -8.49 20.04 -35.14
N GLU A 125 -7.74 19.78 -34.04
CA GLU A 125 -6.39 19.24 -34.04
C GLU A 125 -6.33 17.73 -34.30
N GLY A 126 -7.45 17.06 -34.53
CA GLY A 126 -7.52 15.64 -34.86
C GLY A 126 -8.03 14.73 -33.76
N ALA A 127 -8.49 15.28 -32.64
CA ALA A 127 -9.05 14.54 -31.52
C ALA A 127 -8.17 13.35 -31.06
N GLU A 128 -6.87 13.61 -30.86
CA GLU A 128 -5.94 12.58 -30.39
C GLU A 128 -6.26 12.19 -28.96
N TRP A 129 -6.32 10.88 -28.72
CA TRP A 129 -6.54 10.27 -27.41
C TRP A 129 -5.24 9.82 -26.79
N GLU A 130 -5.17 9.86 -25.48
CA GLU A 130 -4.05 9.32 -24.70
C GLU A 130 -4.60 8.25 -23.74
N ASP A 131 -3.83 7.20 -23.53
CA ASP A 131 -4.11 6.25 -22.45
C ASP A 131 -4.16 6.96 -21.10
N HIS A 132 -4.76 6.32 -20.10
CA HIS A 132 -4.84 6.93 -18.79
C HIS A 132 -3.43 7.21 -18.24
N TRP A 133 -3.18 8.46 -17.86
CA TRP A 133 -1.85 8.97 -17.46
C TRP A 133 -1.15 8.12 -16.39
N ALA A 134 -1.89 7.51 -15.46
CA ALA A 134 -1.33 6.68 -14.39
C ALA A 134 -0.73 5.36 -14.91
N TRP A 135 -1.13 4.90 -16.10
CA TRP A 135 -0.69 3.64 -16.71
C TRP A 135 0.31 3.84 -17.86
N ILE A 136 0.57 5.10 -18.22
CA ILE A 136 1.60 5.41 -19.22
C ILE A 136 2.96 5.26 -18.57
N LYS A 137 3.81 4.39 -19.15
CA LYS A 137 5.18 4.23 -18.67
C LYS A 137 5.94 5.54 -18.75
N PRO A 138 6.53 6.04 -17.64
CA PRO A 138 7.33 7.25 -17.68
C PRO A 138 8.49 7.15 -18.66
N THR A 139 8.65 8.17 -19.50
CA THR A 139 9.78 8.27 -20.42
C THR A 139 10.77 9.32 -19.92
N ARG A 140 12.06 8.98 -20.00
CA ARG A 140 13.12 9.93 -19.64
C ARG A 140 13.20 11.03 -20.68
N LYS A 141 13.07 12.29 -20.26
CA LYS A 141 13.36 13.43 -21.15
C LYS A 141 14.86 13.55 -21.34
N ASN A 142 15.33 13.38 -22.56
CA ASN A 142 16.75 13.25 -22.90
C ASN A 142 17.64 14.44 -22.52
N ASN A 143 17.07 15.58 -22.14
CA ASN A 143 17.80 16.83 -21.87
C ASN A 143 17.94 17.16 -20.37
N LEU A 144 17.55 16.27 -19.48
CA LEU A 144 17.70 16.50 -18.03
C LEU A 144 18.84 15.63 -17.50
N GLU A 145 20.00 16.26 -17.25
CA GLU A 145 21.04 15.63 -16.44
C GLU A 145 20.48 15.31 -15.05
N SER A 146 20.63 14.07 -14.63
CA SER A 146 19.99 13.57 -13.40
C SER A 146 20.38 14.36 -12.14
N LYS A 147 21.59 14.90 -12.12
CA LYS A 147 22.16 15.63 -10.97
C LYS A 147 21.43 16.95 -10.66
N ASN A 148 20.82 17.60 -11.67
CA ASN A 148 20.16 18.91 -11.52
C ASN A 148 18.73 18.95 -12.10
N ALA A 149 18.11 17.79 -12.30
CA ALA A 149 16.81 17.70 -12.96
C ALA A 149 15.71 18.45 -12.20
N ILE A 150 15.69 18.32 -10.87
CA ILE A 150 14.67 18.98 -10.01
C ILE A 150 14.84 20.50 -10.11
N ASP A 151 16.06 21.01 -9.95
CA ASP A 151 16.34 22.44 -10.00
C ASP A 151 16.05 23.01 -11.39
N THR A 152 16.35 22.29 -12.46
CA THR A 152 16.03 22.69 -13.82
C THR A 152 14.53 22.84 -14.06
N ILE A 153 13.73 21.86 -13.58
CA ILE A 153 12.27 21.90 -13.66
C ILE A 153 11.71 23.09 -12.86
N LEU A 154 12.17 23.25 -11.61
CA LEU A 154 11.73 24.33 -10.74
C LEU A 154 12.13 25.71 -11.29
N LYS A 155 13.37 25.87 -11.75
CA LYS A 155 13.84 27.09 -12.38
C LYS A 155 12.99 27.50 -13.58
N GLY A 156 12.64 26.54 -14.43
CA GLY A 156 11.74 26.79 -15.56
C GLY A 156 10.35 27.29 -15.14
N LYS A 157 9.78 26.73 -14.06
CA LYS A 157 8.49 27.16 -13.51
C LYS A 157 8.58 28.56 -12.85
N LEU A 158 9.66 28.83 -12.13
CA LEU A 158 9.89 30.12 -11.49
C LEU A 158 10.05 31.22 -12.52
N LEU A 159 10.82 30.98 -13.58
CA LEU A 159 11.04 31.95 -14.67
C LEU A 159 9.72 32.35 -15.36
N LYS A 160 8.82 31.39 -15.62
CA LYS A 160 7.48 31.68 -16.17
C LYS A 160 6.68 32.65 -15.30
N ARG A 161 6.95 32.68 -14.00
CA ARG A 161 6.30 33.58 -13.02
C ARG A 161 7.16 34.81 -12.69
N LYS A 162 8.26 35.03 -13.40
CA LYS A 162 9.24 36.12 -13.13
C LYS A 162 9.83 36.04 -11.71
N LEU A 163 9.97 34.81 -11.18
CA LEU A 163 10.57 34.53 -9.88
C LEU A 163 11.92 33.85 -10.05
N LYS A 164 12.74 33.90 -9.02
CA LYS A 164 14.02 33.21 -8.91
C LYS A 164 14.10 32.44 -7.61
N PHE A 165 15.05 31.52 -7.48
CA PHE A 165 15.35 30.87 -6.20
C PHE A 165 15.73 31.91 -5.16
N SER A 166 15.37 31.64 -3.91
CA SER A 166 15.89 32.36 -2.76
C SER A 166 17.36 32.02 -2.54
N GLU A 167 18.06 32.83 -1.78
CA GLU A 167 19.39 32.51 -1.29
C GLU A 167 19.41 31.24 -0.44
N ALA A 168 20.55 30.56 -0.38
CA ALA A 168 20.72 29.38 0.45
C ALA A 168 20.47 29.74 1.92
N ALA A 169 19.78 28.87 2.65
CA ALA A 169 19.55 29.04 4.07
C ALA A 169 20.87 29.02 4.87
N PRO A 170 20.97 29.72 6.01
CA PRO A 170 22.12 29.64 6.90
C PRO A 170 22.43 28.19 7.31
N ARG A 171 23.70 27.87 7.55
CA ARG A 171 24.16 26.51 7.86
C ARG A 171 23.43 25.86 9.03
N HIS A 172 23.20 26.58 10.11
CA HIS A 172 22.47 26.05 11.27
C HIS A 172 21.00 25.69 10.94
N VAL A 173 20.39 26.36 9.96
CA VAL A 173 19.05 26.04 9.47
C VAL A 173 19.11 24.80 8.57
N LEU A 174 20.15 24.68 7.73
CA LEU A 174 20.32 23.52 6.83
C LEU A 174 20.51 22.22 7.62
N VAL A 175 21.43 22.19 8.58
CA VAL A 175 21.66 20.99 9.41
C VAL A 175 20.42 20.61 10.22
N ARG A 176 19.67 21.61 10.71
CA ARG A 176 18.40 21.36 11.39
C ARG A 176 17.38 20.72 10.44
N ARG A 177 17.22 21.25 9.22
CA ARG A 177 16.32 20.67 8.20
C ARG A 177 16.72 19.24 7.86
N LEU A 178 18.00 19.00 7.53
CA LEU A 178 18.52 17.67 7.25
C LEU A 178 18.21 16.67 8.37
N SER A 179 18.41 17.08 9.62
CA SER A 179 18.17 16.21 10.77
C SER A 179 16.69 15.87 10.94
N PHE A 180 15.80 16.86 10.85
CA PHE A 180 14.36 16.62 10.96
C PHE A 180 13.80 15.84 9.79
N ASP A 181 14.26 16.08 8.57
CA ASP A 181 13.79 15.37 7.40
C ASP A 181 14.22 13.90 7.42
N LEU A 182 15.48 13.63 7.78
CA LEU A 182 16.04 12.28 7.74
C LEU A 182 15.83 11.47 9.02
N ARG A 183 15.81 12.12 10.19
CA ARG A 183 15.73 11.41 11.49
C ARG A 183 14.49 11.75 12.32
N GLY A 184 13.78 12.84 11.98
CA GLY A 184 12.68 13.36 12.79
C GLY A 184 13.11 14.01 14.11
N LEU A 185 14.41 14.17 14.34
CA LEU A 185 15.01 14.65 15.58
C LEU A 185 15.84 15.91 15.34
N PRO A 186 16.03 16.80 16.34
CA PRO A 186 16.96 17.91 16.23
C PRO A 186 18.40 17.41 16.14
N PRO A 187 19.30 18.16 15.47
CA PRO A 187 20.73 17.84 15.51
C PRO A 187 21.29 18.07 16.91
N SER A 188 22.30 17.34 17.29
CA SER A 188 23.08 17.60 18.50
C SER A 188 23.90 18.88 18.35
N ILE A 189 24.34 19.44 19.48
CA ILE A 189 25.22 20.62 19.50
C ILE A 189 26.52 20.34 18.73
N GLN A 190 27.07 19.14 18.86
CA GLN A 190 28.27 18.72 18.14
C GLN A 190 28.03 18.72 16.62
N GLU A 191 26.91 18.16 16.15
CA GLU A 191 26.55 18.14 14.73
C GLU A 191 26.36 19.56 14.15
N VAL A 192 25.79 20.48 14.93
CA VAL A 192 25.70 21.90 14.53
C VAL A 192 27.08 22.52 14.40
N ASN A 193 27.99 22.24 15.34
CA ASN A 193 29.35 22.75 15.31
C ASN A 193 30.17 22.16 14.16
N ASP A 194 30.08 20.86 13.92
CA ASP A 194 30.75 20.16 12.82
C ASP A 194 30.28 20.70 11.44
N PHE A 195 29.03 21.13 11.34
CA PHE A 195 28.45 21.67 10.11
C PHE A 195 28.73 23.16 9.89
N LYS A 196 29.38 23.85 10.84
CA LYS A 196 29.54 25.30 10.86
C LYS A 196 30.51 25.82 9.82
N ASP A 197 31.64 25.13 9.63
CA ASP A 197 32.78 25.58 8.84
C ASP A 197 33.05 24.69 7.62
N GLY A 198 34.01 25.04 6.77
CA GLY A 198 34.44 24.26 5.61
C GLY A 198 33.57 24.41 4.36
N ASN A 199 33.78 23.51 3.40
CA ASN A 199 33.00 23.45 2.14
C ASN A 199 31.55 23.01 2.44
N LEU A 200 30.57 23.79 1.99
CA LEU A 200 29.16 23.51 2.27
C LEU A 200 28.67 22.23 1.60
N GLU A 201 29.06 21.95 0.37
CA GLU A 201 28.61 20.77 -0.38
C GLU A 201 29.15 19.49 0.29
N GLU A 202 30.40 19.48 0.71
CA GLU A 202 31.03 18.37 1.44
C GLU A 202 30.35 18.18 2.80
N ALA A 203 30.14 19.25 3.56
CA ALA A 203 29.47 19.17 4.86
C ALA A 203 28.04 18.63 4.75
N ILE A 204 27.27 19.04 3.72
CA ILE A 204 25.93 18.48 3.43
C ILE A 204 26.03 16.99 3.15
N LYS A 205 26.99 16.55 2.32
CA LYS A 205 27.17 15.16 1.95
C LYS A 205 27.50 14.32 3.19
N GLU A 206 28.52 14.70 3.95
CA GLU A 206 28.95 13.97 5.17
C GLU A 206 27.84 13.87 6.19
N MET A 207 27.12 14.98 6.45
CA MET A 207 26.03 14.98 7.40
C MET A 207 24.84 14.15 6.94
N THR A 208 24.56 14.16 5.63
CA THR A 208 23.51 13.33 5.03
C THR A 208 23.83 11.85 5.20
N GLU A 209 25.06 11.40 4.89
CA GLU A 209 25.47 10.02 5.06
C GLU A 209 25.39 9.59 6.54
N LYS A 210 25.86 10.45 7.45
CA LYS A 210 25.74 10.22 8.89
C LYS A 210 24.30 10.03 9.34
N PHE A 211 23.38 10.84 8.85
CA PHE A 211 21.97 10.76 9.25
C PHE A 211 21.25 9.57 8.60
N LEU A 212 21.58 9.22 7.36
CA LEU A 212 21.07 8.02 6.70
C LEU A 212 21.53 6.73 7.40
N SER A 213 22.71 6.71 7.99
CA SER A 213 23.26 5.57 8.74
C SER A 213 22.73 5.47 10.18
N SER A 214 21.91 6.43 10.61
CA SER A 214 21.29 6.44 11.94
C SER A 214 20.08 5.52 12.00
N LYS A 215 19.91 4.75 13.08
CA LYS A 215 18.67 3.97 13.32
C LYS A 215 17.41 4.81 13.28
N ALA A 216 17.50 6.07 13.68
CA ALA A 216 16.38 7.02 13.63
C ALA A 216 15.92 7.34 12.20
N PHE A 217 16.74 7.06 11.17
CA PHE A 217 16.29 7.18 9.78
C PHE A 217 15.16 6.21 9.47
N GLY A 218 15.32 4.93 9.80
CA GLY A 218 14.26 3.95 9.61
C GLY A 218 13.01 4.27 10.41
N GLU A 219 13.16 4.71 11.67
CA GLU A 219 12.02 5.14 12.49
C GLU A 219 11.27 6.31 11.83
N ARG A 220 11.99 7.31 11.31
CA ARG A 220 11.40 8.45 10.62
C ARG A 220 10.68 8.07 9.33
N MET A 221 11.27 7.21 8.50
CA MET A 221 10.69 6.77 7.24
C MET A 221 9.49 5.86 7.46
N ALA A 222 9.56 5.01 8.48
CA ALA A 222 8.48 4.08 8.82
C ALA A 222 7.16 4.78 9.17
N VAL A 223 7.18 5.99 9.75
CA VAL A 223 5.96 6.73 10.14
C VAL A 223 4.99 6.85 8.98
N ASN A 224 5.46 7.32 7.83
CA ASN A 224 4.61 7.49 6.65
C ASN A 224 4.11 6.15 6.09
N TRP A 225 4.96 5.12 6.11
CA TRP A 225 4.58 3.79 5.64
C TRP A 225 3.54 3.15 6.54
N LEU A 226 3.74 3.22 7.85
CA LEU A 226 2.82 2.67 8.85
C LEU A 226 1.43 3.32 8.77
N ASP A 227 1.37 4.63 8.49
CA ASP A 227 0.11 5.35 8.24
C ASP A 227 -0.58 4.83 6.97
N LEU A 228 0.14 4.71 5.85
CA LEU A 228 -0.39 4.19 4.59
C LEU A 228 -0.96 2.77 4.72
N VAL A 229 -0.30 1.90 5.48
CA VAL A 229 -0.74 0.52 5.68
C VAL A 229 -1.69 0.36 6.86
N ARG A 230 -2.14 1.47 7.46
CA ARG A 230 -3.10 1.52 8.59
C ARG A 230 -2.65 0.75 9.84
N TYR A 231 -1.35 0.73 10.13
CA TYR A 231 -0.83 0.13 11.35
C TYR A 231 -1.44 0.79 12.58
N ALA A 232 -1.85 -0.02 13.55
CA ALA A 232 -2.30 0.43 14.85
C ALA A 232 -1.90 -0.57 15.94
N ASP A 233 -1.74 -0.10 17.17
CA ASP A 233 -1.43 -0.94 18.34
C ASP A 233 -2.70 -1.58 18.95
N THR A 234 -3.87 -1.26 18.40
CA THR A 234 -5.18 -1.76 18.84
C THR A 234 -6.00 -2.26 17.65
N ASN A 235 -7.03 -3.06 17.89
CA ASN A 235 -7.83 -3.69 16.84
C ASN A 235 -8.89 -2.80 16.19
N GLY A 236 -9.18 -1.63 16.75
CA GLY A 236 -9.99 -0.56 16.17
C GLY A 236 -11.50 -0.66 16.30
N TYR A 237 -12.09 -1.86 16.42
CA TYR A 237 -13.52 -2.06 16.69
C TYR A 237 -13.75 -2.38 18.16
N HIS A 238 -14.99 -2.57 18.55
CA HIS A 238 -15.51 -2.90 19.86
C HIS A 238 -14.45 -3.33 20.90
N ALA A 239 -14.44 -2.72 22.07
CA ALA A 239 -13.46 -2.85 23.14
C ALA A 239 -12.02 -2.39 22.80
N ASP A 240 -11.69 -2.18 21.54
CA ASP A 240 -10.40 -1.66 21.05
C ASP A 240 -9.17 -2.24 21.76
N ILE A 241 -9.08 -3.56 21.76
CA ILE A 241 -8.10 -4.33 22.52
C ILE A 241 -6.71 -4.18 21.91
N GLN A 242 -5.70 -4.26 22.75
CA GLN A 242 -4.31 -4.20 22.31
C GLN A 242 -3.99 -5.30 21.29
N TRP A 243 -3.34 -4.90 20.20
CA TRP A 243 -2.93 -5.76 19.10
C TRP A 243 -1.41 -5.98 19.11
N LYS A 244 -0.99 -7.23 19.15
CA LYS A 244 0.44 -7.58 19.22
C LYS A 244 1.08 -7.63 17.82
N VAL A 245 1.11 -6.51 17.11
CA VAL A 245 1.66 -6.38 15.75
C VAL A 245 2.96 -5.57 15.70
N SER A 246 3.52 -5.19 16.83
CA SER A 246 4.78 -4.43 16.90
C SER A 246 5.94 -5.06 16.10
N PRO A 247 6.08 -6.40 15.96
CA PRO A 247 7.12 -6.97 15.10
C PRO A 247 7.04 -6.50 13.65
N TYR A 248 5.84 -6.26 13.10
CA TYR A 248 5.69 -5.70 11.76
C TYR A 248 6.24 -4.27 11.67
N ARG A 249 5.99 -3.43 12.68
CA ARG A 249 6.58 -2.08 12.76
C ARG A 249 8.09 -2.16 12.74
N ASP A 250 8.66 -3.04 13.55
CA ASP A 250 10.11 -3.23 13.66
C ASP A 250 10.70 -3.73 12.32
N TYR A 251 10.00 -4.64 11.62
CA TYR A 251 10.35 -5.03 10.25
C TYR A 251 10.42 -3.84 9.29
N VAL A 252 9.42 -2.96 9.31
CA VAL A 252 9.37 -1.77 8.44
C VAL A 252 10.54 -0.83 8.75
N ILE A 253 10.83 -0.57 10.03
CA ILE A 253 11.95 0.26 10.47
C ILE A 253 13.29 -0.31 9.96
N ASN A 254 13.50 -1.60 10.16
CA ASN A 254 14.71 -2.28 9.73
C ASN A 254 14.84 -2.28 8.21
N ALA A 255 13.76 -2.54 7.47
CA ALA A 255 13.76 -2.51 6.01
C ALA A 255 14.21 -1.15 5.44
N PHE A 256 13.81 -0.04 6.06
CA PHE A 256 14.30 1.30 5.68
C PHE A 256 15.77 1.50 6.06
N ASN A 257 16.20 1.07 7.23
CA ASN A 257 17.60 1.18 7.67
C ASN A 257 18.54 0.34 6.81
N ASP A 258 18.10 -0.83 6.38
CA ASP A 258 18.86 -1.75 5.53
C ASP A 258 18.77 -1.38 4.04
N ASN A 259 18.03 -0.31 3.70
CA ASN A 259 17.76 0.11 2.33
C ASN A 259 17.25 -1.07 1.47
N LYS A 260 16.33 -1.87 2.02
CA LYS A 260 15.75 -3.05 1.34
C LYS A 260 15.17 -2.64 -0.02
N PRO A 261 15.46 -3.36 -1.12
CA PRO A 261 14.89 -3.08 -2.43
C PRO A 261 13.35 -3.05 -2.37
N PHE A 262 12.74 -2.07 -3.04
CA PHE A 262 11.29 -1.83 -2.92
C PHE A 262 10.44 -3.00 -3.44
N ASP A 263 10.89 -3.70 -4.47
CA ASP A 263 10.26 -4.91 -5.00
C ASP A 263 10.27 -6.04 -3.96
N GLN A 264 11.41 -6.29 -3.30
CA GLN A 264 11.52 -7.26 -2.22
C GLN A 264 10.65 -6.86 -1.03
N PHE A 265 10.71 -5.60 -0.60
CA PHE A 265 9.87 -5.05 0.46
C PHE A 265 8.37 -5.23 0.18
N THR A 266 7.95 -5.07 -1.08
CA THR A 266 6.58 -5.29 -1.54
C THR A 266 6.18 -6.76 -1.49
N ILE A 267 7.01 -7.64 -2.06
CA ILE A 267 6.73 -9.10 -2.10
C ILE A 267 6.62 -9.67 -0.69
N GLU A 268 7.53 -9.29 0.21
CA GLU A 268 7.54 -9.77 1.58
C GLU A 268 6.30 -9.37 2.36
N GLN A 269 5.78 -8.16 2.16
CA GLN A 269 4.57 -7.71 2.83
C GLN A 269 3.29 -8.34 2.28
N ILE A 270 3.20 -8.50 0.97
CA ILE A 270 1.97 -9.04 0.35
C ILE A 270 1.93 -10.57 0.46
N ALA A 271 3.07 -11.26 0.30
CA ALA A 271 3.15 -12.69 0.14
C ALA A 271 4.39 -13.34 0.81
N GLY A 272 4.96 -12.71 1.84
CA GLY A 272 6.18 -13.20 2.49
C GLY A 272 6.06 -14.59 3.10
N ASP A 273 4.88 -14.93 3.62
CA ASP A 273 4.56 -16.25 4.16
C ASP A 273 4.41 -17.35 3.08
N LEU A 274 4.22 -16.97 1.82
CA LEU A 274 4.09 -17.87 0.67
C LEU A 274 5.42 -18.12 -0.06
N LEU A 275 6.49 -17.44 0.33
CA LEU A 275 7.80 -17.64 -0.27
C LEU A 275 8.34 -19.03 0.08
N PRO A 276 9.09 -19.68 -0.84
CA PRO A 276 9.77 -20.95 -0.53
C PRO A 276 10.68 -20.76 0.69
N GLU A 277 10.61 -21.67 1.65
CA GLU A 277 11.41 -21.65 2.89
C GLU A 277 11.36 -20.30 3.62
N SER A 278 10.17 -19.68 3.64
CA SER A 278 9.98 -18.32 4.15
C SER A 278 10.53 -18.15 5.58
N SER A 279 11.37 -17.15 5.77
CA SER A 279 11.96 -16.81 7.05
C SER A 279 10.94 -16.26 8.04
N ILE A 280 11.30 -16.18 9.32
CA ILE A 280 10.45 -15.54 10.34
C ILE A 280 10.21 -14.08 9.98
N GLU A 281 11.23 -13.36 9.52
CA GLU A 281 11.11 -11.96 9.11
C GLU A 281 10.12 -11.78 7.96
N GLN A 282 10.16 -12.64 6.94
CA GLN A 282 9.21 -12.63 5.82
C GLN A 282 7.78 -12.93 6.26
N LYS A 283 7.59 -13.84 7.22
CA LYS A 283 6.28 -14.11 7.82
C LYS A 283 5.78 -12.92 8.64
N VAL A 284 6.66 -12.23 9.36
CA VAL A 284 6.34 -10.99 10.07
C VAL A 284 5.92 -9.90 9.09
N ALA A 285 6.65 -9.75 7.97
CA ALA A 285 6.30 -8.80 6.92
C ALA A 285 4.90 -9.05 6.36
N ALA A 286 4.53 -10.33 6.10
CA ALA A 286 3.20 -10.72 5.65
C ALA A 286 2.08 -10.38 6.66
N GLY A 287 2.45 -10.01 7.88
CA GLY A 287 1.56 -9.42 8.88
C GLY A 287 0.82 -8.17 8.38
N TYR A 288 1.31 -7.50 7.31
CA TYR A 288 0.58 -6.47 6.57
C TYR A 288 -0.87 -6.88 6.28
N ASN A 289 -1.08 -8.12 5.87
CA ASN A 289 -2.41 -8.65 5.55
C ASN A 289 -3.34 -8.74 6.77
N ARG A 290 -2.83 -8.51 7.96
CA ARG A 290 -3.59 -8.62 9.22
C ARG A 290 -3.75 -7.28 9.94
N LEU A 291 -3.30 -6.15 9.36
CA LEU A 291 -3.38 -4.81 9.97
C LEU A 291 -4.76 -4.15 9.87
N ASN A 292 -5.73 -4.78 9.20
CA ASN A 292 -7.09 -4.27 9.14
C ASN A 292 -7.76 -4.28 10.53
N MET A 293 -8.69 -3.36 10.75
CA MET A 293 -9.53 -3.39 11.96
C MET A 293 -10.27 -4.73 12.05
N LYS A 294 -10.41 -5.23 13.30
CA LYS A 294 -11.09 -6.51 13.57
C LYS A 294 -12.17 -6.33 14.62
N SER A 295 -13.25 -7.08 14.45
CA SER A 295 -14.36 -7.04 15.40
C SER A 295 -14.25 -8.18 16.41
N THR A 296 -14.48 -7.83 17.68
CA THR A 296 -14.60 -8.77 18.81
C THR A 296 -16.03 -8.80 19.33
N GLU A 297 -16.96 -8.10 18.68
CA GLU A 297 -18.35 -7.96 19.11
C GLU A 297 -19.16 -9.23 18.84
N PHE A 298 -19.89 -9.70 19.85
CA PHE A 298 -20.80 -10.82 19.70
C PHE A 298 -22.01 -10.46 18.82
N GLY A 299 -22.50 -11.43 18.04
CA GLY A 299 -23.68 -11.26 17.18
C GLY A 299 -23.37 -10.79 15.77
N ILE A 300 -22.11 -10.56 15.43
CA ILE A 300 -21.69 -10.32 14.04
C ILE A 300 -21.73 -11.63 13.23
N GLN A 301 -21.83 -11.50 11.92
CA GLN A 301 -21.72 -12.63 11.01
C GLN A 301 -20.29 -12.74 10.46
N ASP A 302 -19.63 -13.86 10.68
CA ASP A 302 -18.25 -14.10 10.21
C ASP A 302 -18.06 -13.81 8.72
N ALA A 303 -18.98 -14.29 7.89
CA ALA A 303 -18.89 -14.12 6.44
C ALA A 303 -18.92 -12.63 6.01
N GLU A 304 -19.71 -11.81 6.69
CA GLU A 304 -19.78 -10.37 6.42
C GLU A 304 -18.44 -9.69 6.74
N TYR A 305 -17.86 -10.00 7.91
CA TYR A 305 -16.62 -9.37 8.33
C TYR A 305 -15.41 -9.87 7.53
N LEU A 306 -15.36 -11.14 7.15
CA LEU A 306 -14.35 -11.64 6.23
C LEU A 306 -14.39 -10.92 4.89
N ALA A 307 -15.60 -10.65 4.35
CA ALA A 307 -15.75 -9.83 3.13
C ALA A 307 -15.26 -8.40 3.34
N LYS A 308 -15.60 -7.76 4.47
CA LYS A 308 -15.11 -6.41 4.84
C LYS A 308 -13.58 -6.37 4.96
N TYR A 309 -12.97 -7.40 5.55
CA TYR A 309 -11.51 -7.49 5.68
C TYR A 309 -10.82 -7.66 4.32
N ALA A 310 -11.38 -8.48 3.44
CA ALA A 310 -10.88 -8.60 2.07
C ALA A 310 -11.01 -7.28 1.29
N ALA A 311 -12.14 -6.60 1.41
CA ALA A 311 -12.38 -5.30 0.79
C ALA A 311 -11.40 -4.23 1.30
N ASP A 312 -11.11 -4.22 2.60
CA ASP A 312 -10.14 -3.31 3.21
C ASP A 312 -8.72 -3.55 2.65
N ARG A 313 -8.28 -4.82 2.51
CA ARG A 313 -6.99 -5.17 1.91
C ARG A 313 -6.89 -4.71 0.46
N VAL A 314 -7.95 -4.90 -0.33
CA VAL A 314 -8.01 -4.41 -1.71
C VAL A 314 -7.81 -2.90 -1.77
N ARG A 315 -8.57 -2.13 -0.98
CA ARG A 315 -8.47 -0.67 -0.93
C ARG A 315 -7.09 -0.21 -0.47
N THR A 316 -6.58 -0.80 0.60
CA THR A 316 -5.27 -0.43 1.15
C THR A 316 -4.14 -0.78 0.19
N THR A 317 -4.14 -1.97 -0.40
CA THR A 317 -3.11 -2.37 -1.37
C THR A 317 -3.13 -1.46 -2.59
N ALA A 318 -4.30 -1.16 -3.14
CA ALA A 318 -4.42 -0.26 -4.28
C ALA A 318 -3.94 1.16 -3.95
N THR A 319 -4.28 1.69 -2.79
CA THR A 319 -3.83 3.01 -2.36
C THR A 319 -2.33 3.05 -2.11
N THR A 320 -1.79 2.06 -1.41
CA THR A 320 -0.38 2.03 -0.99
C THR A 320 0.58 1.81 -2.16
N TRP A 321 0.31 0.84 -3.02
CA TRP A 321 1.25 0.45 -4.08
C TRP A 321 0.90 1.00 -5.45
N LEU A 322 -0.39 1.16 -5.78
CA LEU A 322 -0.81 1.66 -7.08
C LEU A 322 -1.13 3.16 -7.06
N GLY A 323 -1.26 3.77 -5.88
CA GLY A 323 -1.60 5.18 -5.75
C GLY A 323 -3.01 5.52 -6.29
N VAL A 324 -3.92 4.54 -6.34
CA VAL A 324 -5.29 4.70 -6.84
C VAL A 324 -6.32 4.32 -5.80
N THR A 325 -7.46 4.98 -5.84
CA THR A 325 -8.61 4.63 -5.00
C THR A 325 -9.56 3.71 -5.77
N VAL A 326 -9.82 2.53 -5.22
CA VAL A 326 -10.63 1.51 -5.91
C VAL A 326 -11.98 1.25 -5.23
N GLY A 327 -12.27 1.93 -4.12
CA GLY A 327 -13.46 1.66 -3.31
C GLY A 327 -14.79 1.82 -4.06
N CYS A 328 -14.88 2.72 -5.05
CA CYS A 328 -16.08 2.85 -5.88
C CYS A 328 -16.36 1.59 -6.71
N ALA A 329 -15.28 0.88 -7.11
CA ALA A 329 -15.39 -0.32 -7.93
C ALA A 329 -15.93 -1.55 -7.16
N GLU A 330 -16.11 -1.45 -5.86
CA GLU A 330 -16.80 -2.46 -5.04
C GLU A 330 -18.28 -2.63 -5.47
N CYS A 331 -18.95 -1.53 -5.84
CA CYS A 331 -20.38 -1.53 -6.20
C CYS A 331 -20.65 -1.38 -7.69
N HIS A 332 -19.80 -0.65 -8.42
CA HIS A 332 -19.97 -0.36 -9.85
C HIS A 332 -18.62 -0.02 -10.48
N ASP A 333 -18.51 -0.01 -11.81
CA ASP A 333 -17.29 0.41 -12.50
C ASP A 333 -16.85 1.81 -12.02
N HIS A 334 -15.55 2.02 -11.79
CA HIS A 334 -15.03 3.28 -11.29
C HIS A 334 -15.36 4.42 -12.27
N LYS A 335 -15.78 5.57 -11.73
CA LYS A 335 -16.30 6.66 -12.56
C LYS A 335 -15.22 7.33 -13.42
N PHE A 336 -14.04 7.51 -12.88
CA PHE A 336 -12.97 8.32 -13.49
C PHE A 336 -11.81 7.48 -13.99
N ASP A 337 -11.48 6.41 -13.27
CA ASP A 337 -10.32 5.55 -13.55
C ASP A 337 -10.77 4.30 -14.32
N PRO A 338 -9.91 3.72 -15.17
CA PRO A 338 -10.24 2.53 -15.94
C PRO A 338 -10.18 1.26 -15.08
N ILE A 339 -10.93 1.23 -14.00
CA ILE A 339 -11.01 0.13 -13.03
C ILE A 339 -12.46 -0.35 -13.00
N SER A 340 -12.70 -1.55 -13.51
CA SER A 340 -14.04 -2.14 -13.47
C SER A 340 -14.34 -2.79 -12.12
N GLN A 341 -15.62 -3.00 -11.83
CA GLN A 341 -16.05 -3.83 -10.70
C GLN A 341 -15.45 -5.22 -10.78
N LYS A 342 -15.30 -5.77 -11.98
CA LYS A 342 -14.67 -7.06 -12.21
C LYS A 342 -13.21 -7.06 -11.76
N ASP A 343 -12.43 -6.01 -12.09
CA ASP A 343 -11.02 -5.88 -11.68
C ASP A 343 -10.90 -5.82 -10.16
N TYR A 344 -11.82 -5.10 -9.50
CA TYR A 344 -11.89 -5.06 -8.04
C TYR A 344 -12.05 -6.43 -7.42
N TYR A 345 -13.02 -7.24 -7.88
CA TYR A 345 -13.24 -8.57 -7.35
C TYR A 345 -12.17 -9.59 -7.78
N GLN A 346 -11.53 -9.39 -8.92
CA GLN A 346 -10.36 -10.18 -9.30
C GLN A 346 -9.19 -9.91 -8.33
N LEU A 347 -8.94 -8.66 -7.98
CA LEU A 347 -7.93 -8.31 -6.95
C LEU A 347 -8.33 -8.86 -5.57
N SER A 348 -9.61 -8.78 -5.21
CA SER A 348 -10.14 -9.35 -3.96
C SER A 348 -9.89 -10.86 -3.85
N GLY A 349 -9.91 -11.57 -4.99
CA GLY A 349 -9.64 -13.01 -5.04
C GLY A 349 -8.29 -13.42 -4.46
N PHE A 350 -7.28 -12.55 -4.50
CA PHE A 350 -5.97 -12.79 -3.88
C PHE A 350 -6.00 -12.74 -2.34
N PHE A 351 -7.00 -12.12 -1.73
CA PHE A 351 -7.12 -11.94 -0.29
C PHE A 351 -8.20 -12.81 0.35
N ASN A 352 -8.98 -13.56 -0.44
CA ASN A 352 -10.05 -14.41 0.07
C ASN A 352 -9.57 -15.75 0.67
N ASN A 353 -8.31 -16.11 0.47
CA ASN A 353 -7.71 -17.34 0.96
C ASN A 353 -6.96 -17.17 2.30
N ILE A 354 -6.96 -15.99 2.87
CA ILE A 354 -6.33 -15.72 4.17
C ILE A 354 -7.14 -16.42 5.26
N ARG A 355 -6.48 -17.32 5.99
CA ARG A 355 -7.09 -18.06 7.09
C ARG A 355 -7.18 -17.15 8.31
N GLU A 356 -8.37 -16.63 8.57
CA GLU A 356 -8.68 -15.79 9.72
C GLU A 356 -10.14 -15.97 10.14
N LEU A 357 -10.48 -15.48 11.32
CA LEU A 357 -11.85 -15.46 11.82
C LEU A 357 -12.48 -14.10 11.53
N GLY A 358 -13.74 -14.07 11.16
CA GLY A 358 -14.52 -12.84 11.00
C GLY A 358 -14.76 -12.16 12.34
N MET A 359 -15.08 -12.96 13.36
CA MET A 359 -15.15 -12.55 14.75
C MET A 359 -13.97 -13.11 15.53
N THR A 360 -13.31 -12.28 16.33
CA THR A 360 -12.22 -12.68 17.22
C THR A 360 -12.70 -12.55 18.67
N GLY A 361 -12.20 -13.41 19.57
CA GLY A 361 -12.51 -13.29 21.00
C GLY A 361 -11.78 -12.10 21.65
N ASP A 362 -12.22 -11.75 22.86
CA ASP A 362 -11.60 -10.69 23.68
C ASP A 362 -10.33 -11.18 24.42
N ASP A 363 -9.93 -12.42 24.19
CA ASP A 363 -8.77 -13.05 24.83
C ASP A 363 -7.42 -12.72 24.18
N GLY A 364 -7.44 -11.91 23.13
CA GLY A 364 -6.26 -11.55 22.33
C GLY A 364 -5.75 -12.67 21.43
N ASN A 365 -6.47 -13.78 21.33
CA ASN A 365 -6.13 -14.91 20.45
C ASN A 365 -6.87 -14.79 19.12
N TYR A 366 -6.27 -14.07 18.20
CA TYR A 366 -6.85 -13.75 16.90
C TYR A 366 -6.42 -14.71 15.78
N GLY A 367 -5.95 -15.89 16.11
CA GLY A 367 -5.44 -16.96 15.23
C GLY A 367 -5.61 -16.76 13.72
N PRO A 368 -4.75 -17.38 12.90
CA PRO A 368 -3.51 -18.06 13.27
C PRO A 368 -2.45 -17.08 13.78
N LEU A 369 -1.64 -17.51 14.77
CA LEU A 369 -0.57 -16.72 15.38
C LEU A 369 0.80 -17.20 14.93
N LEU A 370 1.72 -16.25 14.77
CA LEU A 370 3.14 -16.53 14.64
C LEU A 370 3.81 -16.35 16.00
N TYR A 371 4.33 -17.42 16.56
CA TYR A 371 5.06 -17.37 17.82
C TYR A 371 6.50 -16.87 17.57
N LEU A 372 6.89 -15.84 18.31
CA LEU A 372 8.21 -15.22 18.24
C LEU A 372 8.89 -15.42 19.61
N PRO A 373 9.44 -16.59 19.90
CA PRO A 373 10.10 -16.84 21.17
C PRO A 373 11.35 -15.98 21.32
N ASN A 374 11.56 -15.46 22.53
CA ASN A 374 12.84 -14.88 22.92
C ASN A 374 13.91 -15.97 23.07
N ASP A 375 15.16 -15.59 23.35
CA ASP A 375 16.25 -16.56 23.36
C ASP A 375 16.13 -17.61 24.48
N ASP A 376 15.68 -17.22 25.68
CA ASP A 376 15.40 -18.15 26.78
C ASP A 376 14.27 -19.13 26.41
N GLN A 377 13.24 -18.65 25.73
CA GLN A 377 12.14 -19.50 25.27
C GLN A 377 12.56 -20.45 24.14
N LYS A 378 13.49 -20.03 23.27
CA LYS A 378 14.08 -20.91 22.23
C LYS A 378 14.89 -22.03 22.86
N GLU A 379 15.72 -21.72 23.88
CA GLU A 379 16.49 -22.72 24.61
C GLU A 379 15.58 -23.75 25.28
N ASN A 380 14.56 -23.29 26.01
CA ASN A 380 13.56 -24.15 26.61
C ASN A 380 12.80 -25.03 25.58
N LEU A 381 12.45 -24.46 24.42
CA LEU A 381 11.80 -25.21 23.34
C LEU A 381 12.72 -26.30 22.76
N ASN A 382 14.02 -26.02 22.63
CA ASN A 382 14.99 -27.00 22.16
C ASN A 382 15.13 -28.15 23.15
N GLU A 383 15.28 -27.87 24.45
CA GLU A 383 15.33 -28.88 25.49
C GLU A 383 14.07 -29.76 25.51
N LEU A 384 12.88 -29.13 25.44
CA LEU A 384 11.63 -29.85 25.39
C LEU A 384 11.49 -30.73 24.13
N ASN A 385 11.96 -30.25 22.99
CA ASN A 385 11.97 -31.02 21.75
C ASN A 385 12.92 -32.23 21.85
N GLU A 386 14.07 -32.09 22.48
CA GLU A 386 14.98 -33.21 22.75
C GLU A 386 14.33 -34.27 23.64
N ILE A 387 13.66 -33.82 24.72
CA ILE A 387 12.90 -34.71 25.60
C ILE A 387 11.79 -35.45 24.84
N VAL A 388 11.02 -34.72 24.04
CA VAL A 388 9.94 -35.31 23.20
C VAL A 388 10.50 -36.35 22.23
N ASN A 389 11.57 -36.01 21.52
CA ASN A 389 12.18 -36.91 20.54
C ASN A 389 12.77 -38.15 21.20
N SER A 390 13.48 -37.99 22.33
CA SER A 390 14.03 -39.12 23.09
C SER A 390 12.92 -40.02 23.65
N THR A 391 11.80 -39.44 24.08
CA THR A 391 10.65 -40.19 24.60
C THR A 391 9.92 -40.93 23.47
N LYS A 392 9.72 -40.30 22.30
CA LYS A 392 9.19 -40.97 21.11
C LYS A 392 10.06 -42.17 20.71
N PHE A 393 11.36 -41.98 20.68
CA PHE A 393 12.30 -43.05 20.36
C PHE A 393 12.17 -44.24 21.36
N LYS A 394 12.07 -43.96 22.67
CA LYS A 394 11.84 -45.00 23.68
C LYS A 394 10.51 -45.73 23.47
N ILE A 395 9.43 -44.98 23.16
CA ILE A 395 8.13 -45.58 22.87
C ILE A 395 8.19 -46.49 21.64
N ASP A 396 8.88 -46.09 20.60
CA ASP A 396 9.00 -46.88 19.36
C ASP A 396 9.85 -48.16 19.58
N LEU A 397 10.93 -48.06 20.38
CA LEU A 397 11.69 -49.25 20.83
C LEU A 397 10.79 -50.22 21.60
N THR A 398 10.06 -49.70 22.61
CA THR A 398 9.15 -50.55 23.43
C THR A 398 8.07 -51.21 22.59
N LYS A 399 7.50 -50.48 21.62
CA LYS A 399 6.54 -51.06 20.66
C LYS A 399 7.15 -52.19 19.81
N LYS A 400 8.39 -52.01 19.38
CA LYS A 400 9.14 -53.00 18.64
C LYS A 400 9.39 -54.25 19.48
N GLU A 401 9.89 -54.06 20.72
CA GLU A 401 10.14 -55.15 21.67
C GLU A 401 8.85 -55.94 21.99
N LEU A 402 7.75 -55.24 22.20
CA LEU A 402 6.44 -55.86 22.41
C LEU A 402 5.96 -56.61 21.17
N SER A 403 6.18 -56.09 19.96
CA SER A 403 5.86 -56.77 18.72
C SER A 403 6.68 -58.07 18.54
N ASP A 404 7.96 -57.99 18.87
CA ASP A 404 8.86 -59.13 18.80
C ASP A 404 8.50 -60.20 19.85
N LEU A 405 8.17 -59.77 21.06
CA LEU A 405 7.66 -60.66 22.12
C LEU A 405 6.32 -61.33 21.72
N TYR A 406 5.42 -60.55 21.11
CA TYR A 406 4.14 -61.06 20.63
C TYR A 406 4.33 -62.11 19.55
N LYS A 407 5.27 -61.93 18.65
CA LYS A 407 5.67 -62.87 17.62
C LYS A 407 6.21 -64.15 18.24
N TYR A 408 7.11 -64.01 19.23
CA TYR A 408 7.69 -65.11 19.96
C TYR A 408 6.62 -65.91 20.71
N VAL A 409 5.65 -65.29 21.38
CA VAL A 409 4.55 -65.91 22.12
C VAL A 409 3.58 -66.64 21.17
N ASN A 410 3.35 -66.15 19.96
CA ASN A 410 2.49 -66.82 18.96
C ASN A 410 3.18 -67.99 18.27
N ASP A 411 4.50 -68.02 18.24
CA ASP A 411 5.31 -69.13 17.66
C ASP A 411 5.53 -70.28 18.65
N LEU A 412 5.06 -70.13 19.93
CA LEU A 412 5.15 -71.16 20.93
C LEU A 412 4.15 -72.31 20.70
N PRO A 413 4.58 -73.61 20.78
CA PRO A 413 3.82 -74.77 20.26
C PRO A 413 2.66 -75.27 21.10
N SER A 414 1.93 -74.52 21.85
CA SER A 414 0.55 -74.86 22.27
C SER A 414 -0.10 -73.82 23.15
N LYS A 415 -1.28 -73.42 22.76
CA LYS A 415 -2.19 -72.50 23.47
C LYS A 415 -2.59 -72.92 24.85
N ASN A 416 -2.60 -74.25 25.11
CA ASN A 416 -3.14 -74.85 26.37
C ASN A 416 -2.17 -74.80 27.56
N GLN A 417 -0.89 -74.51 27.39
CA GLN A 417 0.07 -74.36 28.49
C GLN A 417 0.28 -72.94 28.93
N ILE A 418 -0.01 -71.96 28.07
CA ILE A 418 0.20 -70.52 28.31
C ILE A 418 -0.98 -69.99 29.14
N ASP A 419 -2.19 -70.45 28.89
CA ASP A 419 -3.41 -69.95 29.54
C ASP A 419 -3.44 -70.16 31.09
N LYS A 420 -2.66 -71.12 31.64
CA LYS A 420 -2.64 -71.38 33.07
C LYS A 420 -1.84 -70.37 33.90
N ASN A 421 -0.97 -69.56 33.29
CA ASN A 421 -0.11 -68.62 33.98
C ASN A 421 -0.23 -67.19 33.51
N LEU A 422 -1.18 -66.88 32.59
CA LEU A 422 -1.37 -65.55 32.07
C LEU A 422 -2.29 -64.77 33.03
N ILE A 423 -1.72 -63.75 33.67
CA ILE A 423 -2.44 -62.85 34.62
C ILE A 423 -3.25 -61.78 33.90
N GLY A 424 -2.95 -61.52 32.65
CA GLY A 424 -3.67 -60.56 31.80
C GLY A 424 -3.18 -60.59 30.35
N TYR A 425 -4.12 -60.56 29.41
CA TYR A 425 -3.85 -60.44 27.96
C TYR A 425 -4.30 -59.05 27.49
N TYR A 426 -3.37 -58.26 27.00
CA TYR A 426 -3.66 -56.92 26.46
C TYR A 426 -3.30 -56.93 24.96
N PRO A 427 -4.26 -57.19 24.08
CA PRO A 427 -4.02 -57.08 22.64
C PRO A 427 -3.91 -55.63 22.25
N PHE A 428 -2.72 -55.20 21.81
CA PHE A 428 -2.45 -53.84 21.37
C PHE A 428 -2.94 -53.48 19.96
N ASP A 429 -3.48 -54.46 19.26
CA ASP A 429 -4.09 -54.34 17.90
C ASP A 429 -5.51 -53.68 17.95
N LYS A 430 -6.13 -53.64 19.12
CA LYS A 430 -7.34 -52.87 19.39
C LYS A 430 -7.17 -52.15 20.73
N ILE A 431 -6.69 -50.93 20.69
CA ILE A 431 -6.90 -50.01 21.82
C ILE A 431 -8.35 -49.60 21.73
N ASP A 432 -9.27 -50.42 22.28
CA ASP A 432 -10.56 -49.90 22.66
C ASP A 432 -10.32 -48.83 23.71
N PRO A 433 -10.79 -47.61 23.49
CA PRO A 433 -10.71 -46.60 24.53
C PRO A 433 -11.42 -47.22 25.74
N VAL A 434 -10.70 -47.35 26.85
CA VAL A 434 -11.28 -47.78 28.11
C VAL A 434 -12.50 -46.88 28.32
N LYS A 435 -13.70 -47.46 28.22
CA LYS A 435 -14.95 -46.81 28.58
C LYS A 435 -14.95 -46.60 30.08
N THR A 436 -14.17 -45.70 30.58
CA THR A 436 -14.38 -45.11 31.88
C THR A 436 -15.65 -44.29 31.78
N LYS A 437 -16.70 -44.74 32.39
CA LYS A 437 -17.94 -43.99 32.61
C LYS A 437 -17.54 -42.65 33.25
N LYS A 438 -17.78 -41.56 32.50
CA LYS A 438 -17.60 -40.14 32.84
C LYS A 438 -16.20 -39.60 32.53
N ASN A 439 -16.20 -38.77 31.47
CA ASN A 439 -15.22 -37.75 31.16
C ASN A 439 -13.77 -38.23 31.05
N SER A 440 -13.40 -38.81 29.90
CA SER A 440 -12.01 -39.06 29.55
C SER A 440 -11.33 -37.75 29.11
N GLN A 441 -10.97 -36.95 30.08
CA GLN A 441 -9.95 -35.89 29.93
C GLN A 441 -8.66 -36.49 30.47
N TYR A 442 -7.70 -36.74 29.59
CA TYR A 442 -6.33 -37.01 30.01
C TYR A 442 -5.69 -35.68 30.37
N ILE A 443 -5.55 -35.39 31.65
CA ILE A 443 -4.73 -34.28 32.14
C ILE A 443 -3.30 -34.82 32.24
N ILE A 444 -2.44 -34.43 31.31
CA ILE A 444 -1.00 -34.56 31.52
C ILE A 444 -0.58 -33.30 32.26
N SER A 445 -0.72 -33.29 33.54
CA SER A 445 0.00 -32.37 34.40
C SER A 445 0.19 -32.99 35.74
N GLU A 446 1.43 -33.09 36.16
CA GLU A 446 1.74 -32.77 37.52
C GLU A 446 3.15 -32.19 37.60
N LYS A 447 3.22 -30.95 38.06
CA LYS A 447 4.37 -30.18 38.46
C LYS A 447 5.11 -29.38 37.36
N SER A 448 4.43 -28.54 36.65
CA SER A 448 5.02 -27.29 36.21
C SER A 448 4.13 -26.12 36.64
N SER A 449 4.74 -25.08 37.17
CA SER A 449 4.08 -23.83 37.60
C SER A 449 3.59 -22.97 36.42
N LEU A 450 3.53 -23.53 35.23
CA LEU A 450 2.93 -22.97 34.01
C LEU A 450 1.50 -23.51 33.93
N LYS A 451 0.52 -22.63 33.89
CA LYS A 451 -0.87 -23.00 33.55
C LYS A 451 -0.84 -23.65 32.19
N PRO A 452 -1.20 -24.93 32.04
CA PRO A 452 -1.21 -25.56 30.73
C PRO A 452 -2.39 -25.05 29.94
N ASP A 453 -2.14 -24.60 28.71
CA ASP A 453 -3.20 -24.52 27.72
C ASP A 453 -3.60 -25.96 27.36
N TYR A 454 -4.88 -26.25 27.52
CA TYR A 454 -5.40 -27.61 27.35
C TYR A 454 -5.54 -27.97 25.88
N PHE A 455 -4.98 -29.12 25.47
CA PHE A 455 -5.27 -29.74 24.21
C PHE A 455 -6.32 -30.83 24.39
N ILE A 456 -7.41 -30.76 23.66
CA ILE A 456 -8.41 -31.83 23.58
C ILE A 456 -8.21 -32.55 22.25
N LEU A 457 -8.01 -33.87 22.31
CA LEU A 457 -8.05 -34.72 21.11
C LEU A 457 -9.52 -35.04 20.80
N ASP A 458 -9.94 -34.81 19.57
CA ASP A 458 -11.24 -35.28 19.09
C ASP A 458 -11.23 -36.79 18.84
N GLU A 459 -12.41 -37.33 18.52
CA GLU A 459 -12.62 -38.77 18.29
C GLU A 459 -11.75 -39.33 17.15
N ASN A 460 -11.20 -38.47 16.29
CA ASN A 460 -10.30 -38.78 15.19
C ASN A 460 -8.84 -38.48 15.48
N ARG A 461 -8.47 -38.19 16.75
CA ARG A 461 -7.12 -37.85 17.23
C ARG A 461 -6.54 -36.53 16.66
N ASN A 462 -7.39 -35.61 16.23
CA ASN A 462 -6.96 -34.28 15.89
C ASN A 462 -6.86 -33.43 17.15
N VAL A 463 -5.78 -32.66 17.28
CA VAL A 463 -5.59 -31.73 18.41
C VAL A 463 -6.54 -30.56 18.24
N LYS A 464 -7.50 -30.41 19.14
CA LYS A 464 -8.29 -29.17 19.24
C LYS A 464 -7.67 -28.30 20.32
N ALA A 465 -7.19 -27.14 19.95
CA ALA A 465 -6.84 -26.09 20.90
C ALA A 465 -8.11 -25.56 21.56
N LYS A 466 -8.11 -25.45 22.87
CA LYS A 466 -9.12 -24.73 23.65
C LYS A 466 -8.45 -23.58 24.37
#